data_2d34597b489f573a265b5d40a150428e
#
_entry.id   2d34597b489f573a265b5d40a150428e
#
_cell.length_a   1.000
_cell.length_b   1.000
_cell.length_c   1.000
_cell.angle_alpha   90.00
_cell.angle_beta   90.00
_cell.angle_gamma   90.00
#
_symmetry.space_group_name_H-M   'P 1'
#
loop_
_entity.id
_entity.type
_entity.pdbx_description
1 polymer ?
#
loop_
_entity_poly.entity_id
_entity_poly.type
_entity_poly.pdbx_seq_one_letter_code
_entity_poly.pdbx_strand_id
1 'polypeptide(L)'
;MSNGSTTKTKKIIGIDYSLTSPAICVMSGDKLNFYYLTNKKKYDGKMSDNIEGQLHDDWDNPMHRFGLISDWVFYVLYDLHEGNYEIFIEGYSYGSKGQGLFQIAENCGILKYRLEQDVLSYKTVVPSVIKKGATGKGNADKDMMYEAFLKETKIDLKKIFDTEKVGNPISDIVDSYYVAKVGYENSTSNKS
;
A
#
# COMPACT_ATOMS: atom_id res chain seq x y z
N MET A 1 -1.52 38.56 19.28
CA MET A 1 -1.13 37.81 18.08
C MET A 1 -1.32 36.34 18.41
N SER A 2 -2.40 35.74 17.98
CA SER A 2 -2.71 34.32 18.24
C SER A 2 -1.96 33.49 17.20
N ASN A 3 -0.91 32.79 17.64
CA ASN A 3 -0.27 31.75 16.83
C ASN A 3 -1.25 30.61 16.65
N GLY A 4 -1.98 30.62 15.55
CA GLY A 4 -2.74 29.46 15.10
C GLY A 4 -1.78 28.35 14.67
N SER A 5 -1.44 27.46 15.61
CA SER A 5 -0.79 26.20 15.28
C SER A 5 -1.78 25.36 14.46
N THR A 6 -1.68 25.43 13.14
CA THR A 6 -2.33 24.45 12.26
C THR A 6 -1.64 23.10 12.52
N THR A 7 -2.25 22.28 13.37
CA THR A 7 -1.83 20.88 13.53
C THR A 7 -1.98 20.20 12.16
N LYS A 8 -0.84 19.97 11.47
CA LYS A 8 -0.83 19.23 10.20
C LYS A 8 -1.50 17.87 10.45
N THR A 9 -2.53 17.57 9.68
CA THR A 9 -3.26 16.29 9.77
C THR A 9 -2.26 15.15 9.59
N LYS A 10 -2.23 14.22 10.53
CA LYS A 10 -1.37 13.04 10.46
C LYS A 10 -1.77 12.20 9.25
N LYS A 11 -0.80 11.79 8.44
CA LYS A 11 -0.99 10.87 7.32
C LYS A 11 -0.74 9.43 7.76
N ILE A 12 -1.57 8.50 7.32
CA ILE A 12 -1.40 7.07 7.53
C ILE A 12 -1.11 6.44 6.16
N ILE A 13 0.00 5.74 6.06
CA ILE A 13 0.49 5.16 4.82
C ILE A 13 0.45 3.64 4.93
N GLY A 14 -0.27 2.99 4.03
CA GLY A 14 -0.29 1.54 3.90
C GLY A 14 0.38 1.11 2.61
N ILE A 15 1.30 0.17 2.69
CA ILE A 15 2.08 -0.35 1.57
C ILE A 15 1.81 -1.84 1.42
N ASP A 16 1.14 -2.23 0.34
CA ASP A 16 1.20 -3.58 -0.20
C ASP A 16 2.44 -3.66 -1.10
N TYR A 17 3.49 -4.32 -0.61
CA TYR A 17 4.80 -4.33 -1.27
C TYR A 17 5.02 -5.62 -2.06
N SER A 18 4.27 -5.75 -3.15
CA SER A 18 4.37 -6.90 -4.04
C SER A 18 5.54 -6.80 -5.01
N LEU A 19 5.91 -7.95 -5.60
CA LEU A 19 7.02 -8.04 -6.58
C LEU A 19 6.69 -7.43 -7.94
N THR A 20 5.43 -7.21 -8.30
CA THR A 20 5.03 -6.84 -9.67
C THR A 20 4.14 -5.62 -9.76
N SER A 21 3.33 -5.38 -8.77
CA SER A 21 2.38 -4.27 -8.75
C SER A 21 2.15 -3.77 -7.33
N PRO A 22 3.20 -3.28 -6.65
CA PRO A 22 3.05 -2.71 -5.33
C PRO A 22 2.09 -1.53 -5.37
N ALA A 23 1.36 -1.33 -4.27
CA ALA A 23 0.44 -0.22 -4.12
C ALA A 23 0.63 0.49 -2.78
N ILE A 24 0.36 1.79 -2.77
CA ILE A 24 0.43 2.65 -1.59
C ILE A 24 -0.90 3.36 -1.42
N CYS A 25 -1.48 3.27 -0.24
CA CYS A 25 -2.59 4.09 0.20
C CYS A 25 -2.10 5.16 1.16
N VAL A 26 -2.47 6.41 0.91
CA VAL A 26 -2.22 7.56 1.80
C VAL A 26 -3.55 8.09 2.31
N MET A 27 -3.79 7.90 3.60
CA MET A 27 -4.97 8.41 4.30
C MET A 27 -4.62 9.70 5.03
N SER A 28 -5.38 10.78 4.81
CA SER A 28 -5.22 12.08 5.47
C SER A 28 -6.58 12.67 5.84
N GLY A 29 -7.03 12.43 7.06
CA GLY A 29 -8.42 12.64 7.43
C GLY A 29 -9.34 11.80 6.55
N ASP A 30 -10.34 12.42 5.92
CA ASP A 30 -11.27 11.74 5.01
C ASP A 30 -10.75 11.56 3.57
N LYS A 31 -9.54 12.07 3.28
CA LYS A 31 -8.95 11.97 1.96
C LYS A 31 -8.16 10.67 1.81
N LEU A 32 -8.40 9.98 0.70
CA LEU A 32 -7.67 8.78 0.29
C LEU A 32 -6.98 9.06 -1.04
N ASN A 33 -5.67 8.79 -1.11
CA ASN A 33 -4.93 8.79 -2.37
C ASN A 33 -4.26 7.44 -2.54
N PHE A 34 -4.23 6.95 -3.77
CA PHE A 34 -3.68 5.65 -4.12
C PHE A 34 -2.65 5.79 -5.23
N TYR A 35 -1.52 5.15 -5.04
CA TYR A 35 -0.42 5.05 -6.00
C TYR A 35 -0.13 3.58 -6.23
N TYR A 36 0.18 3.19 -7.45
CA TYR A 36 0.57 1.81 -7.75
C TYR A 36 1.55 1.73 -8.93
N LEU A 37 2.40 0.70 -8.93
CA LEU A 37 3.16 0.30 -10.11
C LEU A 37 2.37 -0.70 -10.94
N THR A 38 2.56 -0.65 -12.25
CA THR A 38 1.92 -1.57 -13.18
C THR A 38 2.83 -1.90 -14.35
N ASN A 39 2.68 -3.10 -14.93
CA ASN A 39 3.26 -3.47 -16.20
C ASN A 39 2.29 -3.32 -17.37
N LYS A 40 1.10 -2.75 -17.13
CA LYS A 40 0.04 -2.62 -18.12
C LYS A 40 -0.10 -1.16 -18.54
N LYS A 41 0.33 -0.83 -19.76
CA LYS A 41 0.28 0.53 -20.31
C LYS A 41 -1.10 1.20 -20.18
N LYS A 42 -2.19 0.45 -20.26
CA LYS A 42 -3.55 1.00 -20.11
C LYS A 42 -3.89 1.50 -18.70
N TYR A 43 -3.07 1.17 -17.72
CA TYR A 43 -3.23 1.57 -16.31
C TYR A 43 -2.13 2.54 -15.85
N ASP A 44 -1.38 3.10 -16.81
CA ASP A 44 -0.37 4.13 -16.56
C ASP A 44 -1.02 5.52 -16.47
N GLY A 45 -0.52 6.35 -15.56
CA GLY A 45 -1.00 7.70 -15.33
C GLY A 45 -2.21 7.80 -14.41
N LYS A 46 -2.90 8.93 -14.49
CA LYS A 46 -4.01 9.29 -13.62
C LYS A 46 -5.30 8.58 -14.03
N MET A 47 -5.75 7.63 -13.20
CA MET A 47 -6.99 6.90 -13.42
C MET A 47 -8.23 7.62 -12.85
N SER A 48 -8.04 8.40 -11.79
CA SER A 48 -9.04 9.30 -11.20
C SER A 48 -8.33 10.43 -10.44
N ASP A 49 -9.07 11.30 -9.78
CA ASP A 49 -8.47 12.44 -9.03
C ASP A 49 -7.58 11.99 -7.87
N ASN A 50 -7.77 10.77 -7.38
CA ASN A 50 -7.07 10.25 -6.23
C ASN A 50 -6.43 8.87 -6.47
N ILE A 51 -6.32 8.43 -7.72
CA ILE A 51 -5.70 7.14 -8.09
C ILE A 51 -4.76 7.37 -9.27
N GLU A 52 -3.48 7.06 -9.05
CA GLU A 52 -2.42 7.26 -10.02
C GLU A 52 -1.55 6.01 -10.15
N GLY A 53 -1.38 5.56 -11.37
CA GLY A 53 -0.50 4.44 -11.72
C GLY A 53 0.77 4.91 -12.40
N GLN A 54 1.84 4.16 -12.22
CA GLN A 54 3.08 4.37 -12.95
C GLN A 54 3.50 3.07 -13.62
N LEU A 55 3.76 3.13 -14.92
CA LEU A 55 4.36 2.01 -15.65
C LEU A 55 5.79 1.82 -15.12
N HIS A 56 6.12 0.61 -14.70
CA HIS A 56 7.49 0.32 -14.30
C HIS A 56 8.37 0.05 -15.52
N ASP A 57 9.64 0.42 -15.40
CA ASP A 57 10.65 0.12 -16.40
C ASP A 57 10.99 -1.38 -16.45
N ASP A 58 11.62 -1.82 -17.52
CA ASP A 58 12.22 -3.14 -17.61
C ASP A 58 13.39 -3.27 -16.64
N TRP A 59 13.63 -4.48 -16.16
CA TRP A 59 14.72 -4.78 -15.25
C TRP A 59 15.62 -5.91 -15.79
N ASP A 60 16.93 -5.79 -15.59
CA ASP A 60 17.92 -6.75 -16.07
C ASP A 60 17.99 -8.01 -15.21
N ASN A 61 17.69 -7.87 -13.92
CA ASN A 61 17.78 -8.94 -12.93
C ASN A 61 16.89 -8.64 -11.71
N PRO A 62 16.68 -9.63 -10.81
CA PRO A 62 15.84 -9.42 -9.62
C PRO A 62 16.26 -8.26 -8.72
N MET A 63 17.56 -8.06 -8.52
CA MET A 63 18.06 -6.97 -7.64
C MET A 63 17.80 -5.59 -8.25
N HIS A 64 17.96 -5.45 -9.57
CA HIS A 64 17.59 -4.22 -10.29
C HIS A 64 16.10 -3.91 -10.10
N ARG A 65 15.24 -4.92 -10.27
CA ARG A 65 13.79 -4.78 -10.03
C ARG A 65 13.48 -4.34 -8.61
N PHE A 66 14.08 -4.97 -7.58
CA PHE A 66 13.86 -4.62 -6.18
C PHE A 66 14.29 -3.17 -5.88
N GLY A 67 15.40 -2.73 -6.49
CA GLY A 67 15.86 -1.35 -6.46
C GLY A 67 14.82 -0.40 -7.02
N LEU A 68 14.36 -0.62 -8.26
CA LEU A 68 13.35 0.21 -8.94
C LEU A 68 12.04 0.30 -8.16
N ILE A 69 11.54 -0.82 -7.62
CA ILE A 69 10.32 -0.83 -6.79
C ILE A 69 10.53 0.00 -5.52
N SER A 70 11.69 -0.14 -4.86
CA SER A 70 12.01 0.64 -3.68
C SER A 70 12.17 2.13 -4.00
N ASP A 71 12.81 2.49 -5.13
CA ASP A 71 12.95 3.87 -5.58
C ASP A 71 11.59 4.53 -5.80
N TRP A 72 10.65 3.80 -6.41
CA TRP A 72 9.29 4.26 -6.60
C TRP A 72 8.56 4.53 -5.26
N VAL A 73 8.70 3.65 -4.27
CA VAL A 73 8.12 3.89 -2.93
C VAL A 73 8.66 5.19 -2.35
N PHE A 74 9.98 5.41 -2.41
CA PHE A 74 10.60 6.62 -1.90
C PHE A 74 10.19 7.86 -2.70
N TYR A 75 10.03 7.76 -4.02
CA TYR A 75 9.48 8.84 -4.84
C TYR A 75 8.10 9.27 -4.32
N VAL A 76 7.18 8.33 -4.07
CA VAL A 76 5.86 8.62 -3.50
C VAL A 76 5.98 9.23 -2.09
N LEU A 77 6.84 8.67 -1.22
CA LEU A 77 7.02 9.18 0.14
C LEU A 77 7.57 10.60 0.16
N TYR A 78 8.53 10.93 -0.71
CA TYR A 78 9.11 12.27 -0.80
C TYR A 78 8.14 13.29 -1.41
N ASP A 79 7.30 12.89 -2.37
CA ASP A 79 6.25 13.77 -2.93
C ASP A 79 5.18 14.14 -1.88
N LEU A 80 5.01 13.32 -0.85
CA LEU A 80 4.09 13.65 0.26
C LEU A 80 4.54 14.85 1.10
N HIS A 81 5.72 15.39 0.82
CA HIS A 81 6.35 16.50 1.52
C HIS A 81 6.30 16.39 3.05
N GLU A 82 7.08 17.15 3.75
CA GLU A 82 7.19 17.17 5.21
C GLU A 82 5.85 16.97 5.93
N GLY A 83 5.73 15.94 6.74
CA GLY A 83 4.53 15.65 7.49
C GLY A 83 4.73 14.59 8.56
N ASN A 84 3.85 14.63 9.56
CA ASN A 84 3.75 13.55 10.53
C ASN A 84 2.99 12.39 9.87
N TYR A 85 3.67 11.27 9.57
CA TYR A 85 3.04 10.08 9.02
C TYR A 85 3.48 8.81 9.74
N GLU A 86 2.61 7.81 9.74
CA GLU A 86 2.93 6.45 10.14
C GLU A 86 2.88 5.52 8.94
N ILE A 87 3.91 4.69 8.77
CA ILE A 87 4.02 3.73 7.68
C ILE A 87 3.67 2.34 8.19
N PHE A 88 2.78 1.66 7.47
CA PHE A 88 2.42 0.27 7.67
C PHE A 88 2.72 -0.52 6.39
N ILE A 89 3.37 -1.67 6.55
CA ILE A 89 3.76 -2.54 5.42
C ILE A 89 3.12 -3.90 5.65
N GLU A 90 2.54 -4.48 4.59
CA GLU A 90 2.07 -5.86 4.68
C GLU A 90 3.23 -6.81 4.97
N GLY A 91 3.01 -7.71 5.92
CA GLY A 91 3.98 -8.73 6.29
C GLY A 91 3.95 -9.93 5.35
N TYR A 92 4.86 -10.87 5.59
CA TYR A 92 4.93 -12.10 4.82
C TYR A 92 3.74 -13.01 5.09
N SER A 93 3.21 -13.62 4.03
CA SER A 93 2.24 -14.72 4.16
C SER A 93 2.98 -16.02 4.51
N TYR A 94 2.64 -16.62 5.63
CA TYR A 94 3.20 -17.93 6.04
C TYR A 94 2.85 -19.07 5.06
N GLY A 95 1.91 -18.86 4.14
CA GLY A 95 1.53 -19.84 3.11
C GLY A 95 2.41 -19.82 1.86
N SER A 96 3.27 -18.82 1.70
CA SER A 96 4.18 -18.74 0.55
C SER A 96 5.29 -19.80 0.67
N LYS A 97 5.53 -20.56 -0.42
CA LYS A 97 6.54 -21.63 -0.48
C LYS A 97 7.44 -21.45 -1.70
N GLY A 98 8.67 -21.99 -1.61
CA GLY A 98 9.61 -22.03 -2.73
C GLY A 98 10.36 -20.73 -2.99
N GLN A 99 10.97 -20.63 -4.20
CA GLN A 99 11.84 -19.49 -4.57
C GLN A 99 11.13 -18.12 -4.51
N GLY A 100 9.83 -18.06 -4.77
CA GLY A 100 9.07 -16.82 -4.68
C GLY A 100 9.10 -16.18 -3.28
N LEU A 101 9.15 -16.98 -2.22
CA LEU A 101 9.26 -16.47 -0.86
C LEU A 101 10.60 -15.75 -0.62
N PHE A 102 11.69 -16.29 -1.14
CA PHE A 102 13.01 -15.65 -0.99
C PHE A 102 13.05 -14.30 -1.72
N GLN A 103 12.53 -14.22 -2.95
CA GLN A 103 12.45 -12.96 -3.68
C GLN A 103 11.57 -11.91 -2.97
N ILE A 104 10.44 -12.34 -2.40
CA ILE A 104 9.59 -11.44 -1.58
C ILE A 104 10.38 -10.93 -0.37
N ALA A 105 11.11 -11.82 0.31
CA ALA A 105 11.90 -11.44 1.49
C ALA A 105 13.05 -10.48 1.15
N GLU A 106 13.77 -10.74 0.06
CA GLU A 106 14.84 -9.87 -0.45
C GLU A 106 14.30 -8.50 -0.83
N ASN A 107 13.21 -8.45 -1.61
CA ASN A 107 12.55 -7.20 -2.00
C ASN A 107 12.12 -6.37 -0.78
N CYS A 108 11.41 -7.00 0.15
CA CYS A 108 11.00 -6.32 1.40
C CYS A 108 12.21 -5.92 2.28
N GLY A 109 13.28 -6.70 2.27
CA GLY A 109 14.51 -6.39 2.98
C GLY A 109 15.15 -5.08 2.49
N ILE A 110 15.19 -4.87 1.17
CA ILE A 110 15.70 -3.63 0.56
C ILE A 110 14.87 -2.42 0.99
N LEU A 111 13.54 -2.50 0.90
CA LEU A 111 12.68 -1.41 1.34
C LEU A 111 12.89 -1.08 2.83
N LYS A 112 12.86 -2.08 3.70
CA LYS A 112 13.01 -1.90 5.14
C LYS A 112 14.37 -1.31 5.50
N TYR A 113 15.45 -1.80 4.88
CA TYR A 113 16.79 -1.26 5.07
C TYR A 113 16.87 0.22 4.70
N ARG A 114 16.29 0.63 3.58
CA ARG A 114 16.26 2.03 3.16
C ARG A 114 15.42 2.90 4.09
N LEU A 115 14.27 2.41 4.56
CA LEU A 115 13.45 3.14 5.54
C LEU A 115 14.25 3.39 6.83
N GLU A 116 15.00 2.41 7.32
CA GLU A 116 15.89 2.57 8.48
C GLU A 116 17.01 3.59 8.22
N GLN A 117 17.62 3.58 7.02
CA GLN A 117 18.62 4.57 6.65
C GLN A 117 18.09 5.99 6.65
N ASP A 118 16.87 6.21 6.21
CA ASP A 118 16.20 7.51 6.18
C ASP A 118 15.49 7.86 7.51
N VAL A 119 15.69 7.04 8.54
CA VAL A 119 15.09 7.20 9.88
C VAL A 119 13.54 7.23 9.81
N LEU A 120 12.97 6.52 8.86
CA LEU A 120 11.53 6.39 8.66
C LEU A 120 11.00 5.16 9.41
N SER A 121 10.32 5.40 10.53
CA SER A 121 9.70 4.32 11.30
C SER A 121 8.56 3.67 10.55
N TYR A 122 8.50 2.34 10.57
CA TYR A 122 7.40 1.56 9.98
C TYR A 122 6.94 0.44 10.92
N LYS A 123 5.75 -0.08 10.68
CA LYS A 123 5.20 -1.25 11.35
C LYS A 123 4.74 -2.28 10.33
N THR A 124 4.93 -3.56 10.63
CA THR A 124 4.47 -4.64 9.76
C THR A 124 3.14 -5.18 10.26
N VAL A 125 2.19 -5.38 9.34
CA VAL A 125 0.86 -5.91 9.63
C VAL A 125 0.70 -7.29 8.98
N VAL A 126 0.26 -8.28 9.75
CA VAL A 126 0.12 -9.67 9.27
C VAL A 126 -1.06 -9.78 8.31
N PRO A 127 -0.92 -10.45 7.13
CA PRO A 127 -2.00 -10.55 6.13
C PRO A 127 -3.33 -11.08 6.66
N SER A 128 -3.33 -12.09 7.55
CA SER A 128 -4.57 -12.61 8.14
C SER A 128 -5.26 -11.61 9.08
N VAL A 129 -4.50 -10.73 9.72
CA VAL A 129 -5.03 -9.64 10.56
C VAL A 129 -5.66 -8.56 9.68
N ILE A 130 -5.01 -8.21 8.55
CA ILE A 130 -5.55 -7.27 7.55
C ILE A 130 -6.91 -7.79 7.04
N LYS A 131 -6.94 -9.04 6.55
CA LYS A 131 -8.16 -9.68 6.05
C LYS A 131 -9.27 -9.76 7.08
N LYS A 132 -8.94 -10.11 8.33
CA LYS A 132 -9.91 -10.16 9.43
C LYS A 132 -10.45 -8.76 9.76
N GLY A 133 -9.62 -7.74 9.78
CA GLY A 133 -10.04 -6.35 10.00
C GLY A 133 -10.95 -5.83 8.90
N ALA A 134 -10.68 -6.20 7.64
CA ALA A 134 -11.49 -5.80 6.49
C ALA A 134 -12.86 -6.49 6.44
N THR A 135 -12.90 -7.82 6.65
CA THR A 135 -14.06 -8.66 6.31
C THR A 135 -14.62 -9.46 7.47
N GLY A 136 -13.96 -9.42 8.63
CA GLY A 136 -14.23 -10.33 9.76
C GLY A 136 -13.63 -11.73 9.61
N LYS A 137 -13.02 -12.06 8.45
CA LYS A 137 -12.46 -13.39 8.13
C LYS A 137 -10.98 -13.30 7.75
N GLY A 138 -10.11 -13.98 8.49
CA GLY A 138 -8.65 -13.95 8.22
C GLY A 138 -8.21 -14.66 6.93
N ASN A 139 -9.11 -15.42 6.29
CA ASN A 139 -8.90 -16.11 5.02
C ASN A 139 -9.74 -15.55 3.87
N ALA A 140 -10.17 -14.29 3.97
CA ALA A 140 -10.94 -13.63 2.91
C ALA A 140 -10.18 -13.68 1.57
N ASP A 141 -10.93 -13.91 0.49
CA ASP A 141 -10.42 -13.82 -0.88
C ASP A 141 -10.46 -12.37 -1.41
N LYS A 142 -9.98 -12.19 -2.63
CA LYS A 142 -9.89 -10.86 -3.27
C LYS A 142 -11.26 -10.21 -3.49
N ASP A 143 -12.27 -10.98 -3.84
CA ASP A 143 -13.60 -10.45 -4.07
C ASP A 143 -14.24 -9.99 -2.76
N MET A 144 -14.12 -10.76 -1.68
CA MET A 144 -14.58 -10.34 -0.35
C MET A 144 -13.88 -9.06 0.13
N MET A 145 -12.58 -8.94 -0.08
CA MET A 145 -11.80 -7.74 0.26
C MET A 145 -12.28 -6.54 -0.55
N TYR A 146 -12.50 -6.71 -1.86
CA TYR A 146 -13.01 -5.67 -2.74
C TYR A 146 -14.41 -5.19 -2.35
N GLU A 147 -15.34 -6.10 -2.08
CA GLU A 147 -16.71 -5.77 -1.66
C GLU A 147 -16.72 -4.98 -0.33
N ALA A 148 -15.87 -5.37 0.61
CA ALA A 148 -15.68 -4.61 1.85
C ALA A 148 -15.16 -3.20 1.58
N PHE A 149 -14.15 -3.06 0.72
CA PHE A 149 -13.58 -1.77 0.30
C PHE A 149 -14.62 -0.88 -0.38
N LEU A 150 -15.36 -1.41 -1.36
CA LEU A 150 -16.40 -0.67 -2.07
C LEU A 150 -17.51 -0.20 -1.12
N LYS A 151 -17.94 -1.06 -0.21
CA LYS A 151 -18.95 -0.72 0.81
C LYS A 151 -18.50 0.40 1.72
N GLU A 152 -17.23 0.41 2.10
CA GLU A 152 -16.66 1.35 3.05
C GLU A 152 -16.30 2.69 2.41
N THR A 153 -15.56 2.66 1.30
CA THR A 153 -15.01 3.86 0.65
C THR A 153 -15.94 4.49 -0.38
N LYS A 154 -16.88 3.73 -0.92
CA LYS A 154 -17.72 4.07 -2.08
C LYS A 154 -16.92 4.28 -3.38
N ILE A 155 -15.66 3.85 -3.43
CA ILE A 155 -14.80 3.93 -4.61
C ILE A 155 -14.96 2.64 -5.41
N ASP A 156 -15.57 2.73 -6.57
CA ASP A 156 -15.77 1.59 -7.47
C ASP A 156 -14.55 1.44 -8.41
N LEU A 157 -13.55 0.66 -7.95
CA LEU A 157 -12.34 0.43 -8.72
C LEU A 157 -12.62 -0.37 -10.01
N LYS A 158 -13.60 -1.28 -10.03
CA LYS A 158 -13.95 -2.01 -11.26
C LYS A 158 -14.41 -1.05 -12.34
N LYS A 159 -15.23 -0.06 -11.98
CA LYS A 159 -15.67 0.98 -12.90
C LYS A 159 -14.52 1.89 -13.34
N ILE A 160 -13.64 2.30 -12.43
CA ILE A 160 -12.51 3.17 -12.74
C ILE A 160 -11.52 2.48 -13.71
N PHE A 161 -11.27 1.18 -13.51
CA PHE A 161 -10.33 0.40 -14.32
C PHE A 161 -10.96 -0.30 -15.52
N ASP A 162 -12.25 -0.08 -15.77
CA ASP A 162 -13.02 -0.72 -16.85
C ASP A 162 -12.80 -2.24 -16.90
N THR A 163 -13.14 -2.94 -15.79
CA THR A 163 -12.93 -4.38 -15.65
C THR A 163 -13.87 -5.02 -14.64
N GLU A 164 -14.31 -6.23 -14.93
CA GLU A 164 -15.13 -7.02 -14.00
C GLU A 164 -14.32 -7.84 -12.99
N LYS A 165 -12.99 -7.94 -13.19
CA LYS A 165 -12.14 -8.83 -12.39
C LYS A 165 -11.39 -8.08 -11.30
N VAL A 166 -11.37 -8.62 -10.08
CA VAL A 166 -10.51 -8.17 -9.00
C VAL A 166 -9.11 -8.77 -9.15
N GLY A 167 -8.32 -8.15 -10.03
CA GLY A 167 -6.91 -8.48 -10.25
C GLY A 167 -6.05 -7.24 -10.07
N ASN A 168 -4.74 -7.36 -10.36
CA ASN A 168 -3.83 -6.22 -10.28
C ASN A 168 -4.18 -5.15 -11.33
N PRO A 169 -4.24 -3.85 -10.97
CA PRO A 169 -3.82 -3.26 -9.70
C PRO A 169 -4.95 -3.16 -8.64
N ILE A 170 -6.18 -3.55 -8.95
CA ILE A 170 -7.33 -3.37 -8.04
C ILE A 170 -7.09 -4.07 -6.69
N SER A 171 -6.66 -5.34 -6.70
CA SER A 171 -6.38 -6.07 -5.46
C SER A 171 -5.32 -5.37 -4.62
N ASP A 172 -4.26 -4.87 -5.24
CA ASP A 172 -3.14 -4.27 -4.53
C ASP A 172 -3.53 -2.91 -3.91
N ILE A 173 -4.37 -2.13 -4.61
CA ILE A 173 -4.98 -0.90 -4.08
C ILE A 173 -5.83 -1.20 -2.84
N VAL A 174 -6.69 -2.24 -2.92
CA VAL A 174 -7.55 -2.67 -1.80
C VAL A 174 -6.70 -3.12 -0.62
N ASP A 175 -5.67 -3.93 -0.86
CA ASP A 175 -4.79 -4.44 0.18
C ASP A 175 -4.01 -3.28 0.84
N SER A 176 -3.48 -2.32 0.08
CA SER A 176 -2.78 -1.14 0.62
C SER A 176 -3.69 -0.28 1.52
N TYR A 177 -4.97 -0.14 1.18
CA TYR A 177 -5.94 0.56 2.01
C TYR A 177 -6.12 -0.13 3.37
N TYR A 178 -6.33 -1.44 3.36
CA TYR A 178 -6.52 -2.16 4.61
C TYR A 178 -5.23 -2.33 5.41
N VAL A 179 -4.06 -2.35 4.78
CA VAL A 179 -2.77 -2.23 5.47
C VAL A 179 -2.71 -0.93 6.28
N ALA A 180 -3.06 0.20 5.68
CA ALA A 180 -3.09 1.50 6.36
C ALA A 180 -4.11 1.51 7.51
N LYS A 181 -5.36 1.16 7.22
CA LYS A 181 -6.47 1.24 8.16
C LYS A 181 -6.28 0.32 9.36
N VAL A 182 -6.13 -0.98 9.11
CA VAL A 182 -6.01 -2.01 10.17
C VAL A 182 -4.72 -1.83 10.96
N GLY A 183 -3.63 -1.47 10.29
CA GLY A 183 -2.36 -1.15 10.92
C GLY A 183 -2.50 -0.01 11.92
N TYR A 184 -3.16 1.07 11.54
CA TYR A 184 -3.40 2.22 12.40
C TYR A 184 -4.33 1.91 13.57
N GLU A 185 -5.47 1.26 13.32
CA GLU A 185 -6.43 0.87 14.35
C GLU A 185 -5.79 0.01 15.43
N ASN A 186 -5.01 -1.01 15.04
CA ASN A 186 -4.29 -1.87 15.98
C ASN A 186 -3.21 -1.11 16.76
N SER A 187 -2.54 -0.14 16.13
CA SER A 187 -1.49 0.63 16.80
C SER A 187 -2.02 1.61 17.84
N THR A 188 -3.26 2.06 17.69
CA THR A 188 -3.93 2.97 18.63
C THR A 188 -4.61 2.22 19.77
N SER A 189 -5.21 1.05 19.49
CA SER A 189 -5.87 0.21 20.49
C SER A 189 -4.91 -0.37 21.54
N ASN A 190 -3.64 -0.55 21.19
CA ASN A 190 -2.61 -1.04 22.11
C ASN A 190 -1.99 0.05 23.01
N LYS A 191 -2.43 1.30 22.91
CA LYS A 191 -1.95 2.43 23.72
C LYS A 191 -2.92 2.82 24.84
N SER A 192 -4.08 2.20 24.87
CA SER A 192 -5.12 2.34 25.91
C SER A 192 -5.07 1.20 26.89
#